data_c028d5cb5991300fb3781ca88d3fb92a
#
_entry.id   c028d5cb5991300fb3781ca88d3fb92a
#
_cell.length_a   1.000
_cell.length_b   1.000
_cell.length_c   1.000
_cell.angle_alpha   90.00
_cell.angle_beta   90.00
_cell.angle_gamma   90.00
#
_symmetry.space_group_name_H-M   'P 1'
#
loop_
_entity.id
_entity.type
_entity.pdbx_description
1 polymer ?
#
loop_
_entity_poly.entity_id
_entity_poly.type
_entity_poly.pdbx_seq_one_letter_code
_entity_poly.pdbx_strand_id
1 'polypeptide(L)'
;RAVKFEDIPMSQKRTMFNVLSEGKAALEDEFAVDFDDDVISALTDHASGRVRGRYLYGATDANWNATHATALTNIDGTNDMLSTAMIGVAKRKALIPVNATAKIRPARFKMGKDSEQWFTLWAHTFALRDMVNSDAAWRNRELNLTPTGSNSVLFNGSAFKGAWEGVLVYENERLPLVASTIQVTENLLLGAQAAAVVWGQRTKFNEEEADFAHDVSYELHEIRGIEKLVFSRATEEDNGVVHVFSAAVAD
;
A
#
# COMPACT_ATOMS: atom_id res chain seq x y z
N ARG A 1 -12.83 -18.12 3.35
CA ARG A 1 -13.88 -17.50 4.17
C ARG A 1 -15.24 -18.13 3.87
N ALA A 2 -16.08 -18.31 4.88
CA ALA A 2 -17.43 -18.85 4.73
C ALA A 2 -18.41 -18.13 5.67
N VAL A 3 -19.64 -17.97 5.21
CA VAL A 3 -20.75 -17.44 6.01
C VAL A 3 -21.90 -18.42 5.93
N LYS A 4 -22.47 -18.77 7.08
CA LYS A 4 -23.65 -19.64 7.20
C LYS A 4 -24.83 -18.81 7.72
N PHE A 5 -25.96 -18.93 7.05
CA PHE A 5 -27.25 -18.40 7.48
C PHE A 5 -28.15 -19.53 7.93
N GLU A 6 -28.62 -19.46 9.16
CA GLU A 6 -29.53 -20.42 9.74
C GLU A 6 -30.93 -19.81 9.77
N ASP A 7 -31.94 -20.68 9.53
CA ASP A 7 -33.37 -20.32 9.56
C ASP A 7 -33.69 -19.02 8.74
N ILE A 8 -33.30 -19.02 7.47
CA ILE A 8 -33.51 -17.89 6.54
C ILE A 8 -34.95 -17.38 6.52
N PRO A 9 -36.01 -18.22 6.45
CA PRO A 9 -37.38 -17.74 6.41
C PRO A 9 -37.76 -16.87 7.61
N MET A 10 -37.24 -17.19 8.80
CA MET A 10 -37.52 -16.43 10.02
C MET A 10 -36.71 -15.15 10.05
N SER A 11 -35.42 -15.21 9.65
CA SER A 11 -34.52 -14.07 9.58
C SER A 11 -35.01 -13.05 8.53
N GLN A 12 -35.42 -13.50 7.35
CA GLN A 12 -35.93 -12.65 6.29
C GLN A 12 -37.25 -11.95 6.67
N LYS A 13 -38.14 -12.59 7.43
CA LYS A 13 -39.37 -11.97 7.92
C LYS A 13 -39.15 -10.79 8.87
N ARG A 14 -38.01 -10.78 9.55
CA ARG A 14 -37.63 -9.74 10.54
C ARG A 14 -36.84 -8.60 9.97
N THR A 15 -36.37 -8.70 8.74
CA THR A 15 -35.52 -7.72 8.09
C THR A 15 -36.18 -7.12 6.85
N MET A 16 -35.93 -5.85 6.59
CA MET A 16 -36.43 -5.13 5.40
C MET A 16 -35.56 -5.34 4.17
N PHE A 17 -34.38 -5.92 4.30
CA PHE A 17 -33.42 -6.18 3.24
C PHE A 17 -33.25 -7.69 3.03
N ASN A 18 -32.73 -8.08 1.87
CA ASN A 18 -32.43 -9.46 1.57
C ASN A 18 -31.15 -9.91 2.29
N VAL A 19 -31.30 -10.71 3.33
CA VAL A 19 -30.20 -11.19 4.20
C VAL A 19 -29.12 -11.93 3.40
N LEU A 20 -29.54 -12.73 2.41
CA LEU A 20 -28.61 -13.53 1.61
C LEU A 20 -27.75 -12.66 0.69
N SER A 21 -28.35 -11.66 0.03
CA SER A 21 -27.61 -10.75 -0.85
C SER A 21 -26.63 -9.87 -0.08
N GLU A 22 -27.03 -9.38 1.09
CA GLU A 22 -26.15 -8.57 1.93
C GLU A 22 -25.00 -9.42 2.50
N GLY A 23 -25.29 -10.66 2.91
CA GLY A 23 -24.25 -11.56 3.40
C GLY A 23 -23.24 -11.96 2.34
N LYS A 24 -23.68 -12.13 1.08
CA LYS A 24 -22.77 -12.37 -0.04
C LYS A 24 -21.90 -11.16 -0.31
N ALA A 25 -22.48 -9.96 -0.36
CA ALA A 25 -21.73 -8.73 -0.56
C ALA A 25 -20.69 -8.50 0.55
N ALA A 26 -21.07 -8.71 1.82
CA ALA A 26 -20.16 -8.60 2.95
C ALA A 26 -18.99 -9.60 2.86
N LEU A 27 -19.25 -10.83 2.39
CA LEU A 27 -18.20 -11.83 2.19
C LEU A 27 -17.24 -11.43 1.07
N GLU A 28 -17.74 -10.87 -0.03
CA GLU A 28 -16.92 -10.38 -1.14
C GLU A 28 -16.05 -9.19 -0.70
N ASP A 29 -16.62 -8.25 0.08
CA ASP A 29 -15.89 -7.10 0.62
C ASP A 29 -14.79 -7.53 1.61
N GLU A 30 -15.10 -8.45 2.53
CA GLU A 30 -14.11 -8.97 3.48
C GLU A 30 -12.97 -9.69 2.76
N PHE A 31 -13.28 -10.40 1.68
CA PHE A 31 -12.30 -11.11 0.89
C PHE A 31 -11.35 -10.14 0.14
N ALA A 32 -11.88 -9.02 -0.34
CA ALA A 32 -11.08 -7.95 -0.94
C ALA A 32 -10.16 -7.29 0.09
N VAL A 33 -10.67 -7.07 1.31
CA VAL A 33 -9.89 -6.53 2.45
C VAL A 33 -8.72 -7.45 2.80
N ASP A 34 -8.96 -8.75 2.92
CA ASP A 34 -7.91 -9.75 3.17
C ASP A 34 -6.82 -9.74 2.07
N PHE A 35 -7.23 -9.54 0.81
CA PHE A 35 -6.28 -9.44 -0.28
C PHE A 35 -5.37 -8.21 -0.15
N ASP A 36 -5.94 -7.06 0.17
CA ASP A 36 -5.18 -5.83 0.36
C ASP A 36 -4.22 -5.93 1.56
N ASP A 37 -4.67 -6.55 2.65
CA ASP A 37 -3.83 -6.76 3.84
C ASP A 37 -2.67 -7.72 3.56
N ASP A 38 -2.90 -8.79 2.79
CA ASP A 38 -1.84 -9.70 2.36
C ASP A 38 -0.81 -8.99 1.46
N VAL A 39 -1.25 -8.12 0.55
CA VAL A 39 -0.36 -7.31 -0.31
C VAL A 39 0.49 -6.36 0.53
N ILE A 40 -0.12 -5.65 1.47
CA ILE A 40 0.60 -4.72 2.35
C ILE A 40 1.59 -5.49 3.22
N SER A 41 1.17 -6.59 3.81
CA SER A 41 2.04 -7.44 4.63
C SER A 41 3.25 -7.96 3.83
N ALA A 42 3.03 -8.40 2.59
CA ALA A 42 4.12 -8.85 1.73
C ALA A 42 5.08 -7.71 1.35
N LEU A 43 4.56 -6.50 1.10
CA LEU A 43 5.38 -5.34 0.73
C LEU A 43 6.17 -4.78 1.92
N THR A 44 5.62 -4.84 3.13
CA THR A 44 6.26 -4.36 4.36
C THR A 44 7.10 -5.43 5.06
N ASP A 45 7.17 -6.64 4.52
CA ASP A 45 8.02 -7.69 5.09
C ASP A 45 9.50 -7.31 5.05
N HIS A 46 10.10 -7.21 6.24
CA HIS A 46 11.52 -6.95 6.48
C HIS A 46 12.28 -8.25 6.81
N ALA A 47 11.91 -9.37 6.20
CA ALA A 47 12.43 -10.69 6.54
C ALA A 47 13.93 -10.72 6.83
N SER A 48 14.26 -11.34 7.95
CA SER A 48 15.63 -11.57 8.40
C SER A 48 16.41 -12.34 7.31
N GLY A 49 17.49 -11.74 6.82
CA GLY A 49 18.33 -12.31 5.76
C GLY A 49 18.42 -11.45 4.51
N ARG A 50 17.55 -10.47 4.33
CA ARG A 50 17.69 -9.47 3.26
C ARG A 50 18.73 -8.44 3.64
N VAL A 51 19.93 -8.65 3.15
CA VAL A 51 21.11 -7.82 3.50
C VAL A 51 21.02 -6.41 2.95
N ARG A 52 20.10 -6.12 2.01
CA ARG A 52 20.00 -4.83 1.33
C ARG A 52 18.56 -4.41 1.04
N GLY A 53 17.75 -4.28 2.07
CA GLY A 53 16.51 -3.51 1.96
C GLY A 53 16.83 -2.04 1.63
N ARG A 54 15.96 -1.41 0.85
CA ARG A 54 16.11 0.02 0.52
C ARG A 54 15.31 0.83 1.51
N TYR A 55 15.99 1.29 2.54
CA TYR A 55 15.38 2.06 3.62
C TYR A 55 15.80 3.52 3.53
N LEU A 56 14.86 4.42 3.77
CA LEU A 56 15.07 5.84 3.97
C LEU A 56 14.47 6.21 5.32
N TYR A 57 15.30 6.67 6.24
CA TYR A 57 14.89 7.07 7.58
C TYR A 57 14.91 8.59 7.70
N GLY A 58 13.76 9.21 7.66
CA GLY A 58 13.66 10.66 7.71
C GLY A 58 14.10 11.38 6.42
N ALA A 59 14.20 12.69 6.49
CA ALA A 59 14.45 13.56 5.33
C ALA A 59 15.91 13.61 4.88
N THR A 60 16.86 13.17 5.72
CA THR A 60 18.29 13.31 5.46
C THR A 60 18.93 12.03 4.98
N ASP A 61 19.96 12.14 4.10
CA ASP A 61 20.74 10.98 3.66
C ASP A 61 21.57 10.36 4.80
N ALA A 62 21.87 11.12 5.86
CA ALA A 62 22.57 10.63 7.02
C ALA A 62 21.79 9.54 7.78
N ASN A 63 20.47 9.55 7.65
CA ASN A 63 19.61 8.52 8.22
C ASN A 63 19.52 7.25 7.36
N TRP A 64 20.13 7.25 6.18
CA TRP A 64 20.15 6.06 5.36
C TRP A 64 20.98 4.95 6.01
N ASN A 65 20.31 3.86 6.34
CA ASN A 65 20.92 2.72 7.01
C ASN A 65 20.35 1.41 6.44
N ALA A 66 21.19 0.39 6.32
CA ALA A 66 20.76 -0.94 5.92
C ALA A 66 20.08 -1.71 7.07
N THR A 67 20.26 -1.26 8.32
CA THR A 67 19.73 -1.90 9.51
C THR A 67 18.52 -1.14 10.03
N HIS A 68 17.33 -1.65 9.77
CA HIS A 68 16.05 -1.07 10.14
C HIS A 68 15.97 -0.64 11.63
N ALA A 69 16.33 -1.53 12.55
CA ALA A 69 16.17 -1.32 13.98
C ALA A 69 17.05 -0.19 14.56
N THR A 70 18.18 0.11 13.97
CA THR A 70 19.11 1.14 14.47
C THR A 70 18.78 2.55 14.01
N ALA A 71 18.07 2.67 12.90
CA ALA A 71 17.81 3.96 12.29
C ALA A 71 16.48 4.59 12.70
N LEU A 72 15.50 3.79 13.09
CA LEU A 72 14.19 4.30 13.56
C LEU A 72 14.32 5.21 14.80
N THR A 73 15.28 4.96 15.65
CA THR A 73 15.54 5.76 16.85
C THR A 73 16.05 7.18 16.56
N ASN A 74 16.54 7.42 15.33
CA ASN A 74 17.08 8.69 14.90
C ASN A 74 16.03 9.61 14.25
N ILE A 75 14.82 9.12 14.05
CA ILE A 75 13.75 9.90 13.44
C ILE A 75 13.24 10.93 14.45
N ASP A 76 13.27 12.20 14.03
CA ASP A 76 12.81 13.36 14.81
C ASP A 76 11.41 13.77 14.36
N GLY A 77 10.54 14.03 15.33
CA GLY A 77 9.16 14.47 15.12
C GLY A 77 9.01 15.82 14.44
N THR A 78 10.06 16.62 14.34
CA THR A 78 10.00 17.96 13.75
C THR A 78 10.57 18.00 12.34
N ASN A 79 11.70 17.33 12.12
CA ASN A 79 12.46 17.47 10.88
C ASN A 79 12.21 16.29 9.90
N ASP A 80 11.79 15.15 10.40
CA ASP A 80 11.64 13.92 9.61
C ASP A 80 10.16 13.61 9.26
N MET A 81 9.31 14.64 9.27
CA MET A 81 7.96 14.51 8.72
C MET A 81 8.03 14.27 7.21
N LEU A 82 7.03 13.59 6.67
CA LEU A 82 6.92 13.40 5.23
C LEU A 82 6.85 14.76 4.53
N SER A 83 7.70 14.95 3.53
CA SER A 83 7.80 16.19 2.77
C SER A 83 8.09 15.94 1.30
N THR A 84 7.89 16.95 0.46
CA THR A 84 8.25 16.88 -0.96
C THR A 84 9.74 16.61 -1.17
N ALA A 85 10.60 17.14 -0.30
CA ALA A 85 12.03 16.86 -0.31
C ALA A 85 12.32 15.38 -0.05
N MET A 86 11.64 14.77 0.92
CA MET A 86 11.77 13.35 1.24
C MET A 86 11.32 12.46 0.06
N ILE A 87 10.26 12.83 -0.65
CA ILE A 87 9.82 12.14 -1.86
C ILE A 87 10.92 12.20 -2.94
N GLY A 88 11.55 13.36 -3.13
CA GLY A 88 12.67 13.52 -4.05
C GLY A 88 13.87 12.65 -3.68
N VAL A 89 14.22 12.57 -2.38
CA VAL A 89 15.31 11.70 -1.89
C VAL A 89 14.95 10.22 -2.09
N ALA A 90 13.72 9.79 -1.79
CA ALA A 90 13.27 8.42 -2.01
C ALA A 90 13.37 8.02 -3.49
N LYS A 91 12.92 8.90 -4.39
CA LYS A 91 13.08 8.71 -5.84
C LYS A 91 14.55 8.60 -6.26
N ARG A 92 15.42 9.47 -5.73
CA ARG A 92 16.85 9.39 -6.01
C ARG A 92 17.44 8.06 -5.55
N LYS A 93 17.08 7.58 -4.37
CA LYS A 93 17.50 6.26 -3.84
C LYS A 93 16.99 5.10 -4.69
N ALA A 94 15.83 5.24 -5.32
CA ALA A 94 15.33 4.25 -6.27
C ALA A 94 16.12 4.23 -7.58
N LEU A 95 16.45 5.40 -8.12
CA LEU A 95 17.10 5.55 -9.42
C LEU A 95 18.61 5.37 -9.38
N ILE A 96 19.25 5.80 -8.30
CA ILE A 96 20.70 5.75 -8.13
C ILE A 96 21.01 4.69 -7.08
N PRO A 97 21.39 3.48 -7.48
CA PRO A 97 21.72 2.43 -6.54
C PRO A 97 22.99 2.78 -5.76
N VAL A 98 22.97 2.50 -4.47
CA VAL A 98 24.16 2.55 -3.62
C VAL A 98 24.83 1.18 -3.68
N ASN A 99 26.14 1.14 -3.80
CA ASN A 99 26.95 -0.10 -3.81
C ASN A 99 26.58 -1.11 -4.93
N ALA A 100 26.41 -0.62 -6.15
CA ALA A 100 26.19 -1.46 -7.34
C ALA A 100 24.90 -2.30 -7.33
N THR A 101 23.90 -1.90 -6.58
CA THR A 101 22.58 -2.52 -6.59
C THR A 101 21.80 -2.18 -7.88
N ALA A 102 20.84 -3.02 -8.25
CA ALA A 102 20.00 -2.76 -9.41
C ALA A 102 19.10 -1.54 -9.16
N LYS A 103 19.00 -0.65 -10.14
CA LYS A 103 18.08 0.50 -10.03
C LYS A 103 16.62 0.03 -10.11
N ILE A 104 15.76 0.65 -9.31
CA ILE A 104 14.32 0.47 -9.41
C ILE A 104 13.81 1.24 -10.61
N ARG A 105 13.00 0.58 -11.44
CA ARG A 105 12.40 1.20 -12.62
C ARG A 105 11.01 1.73 -12.27
N PRO A 106 10.62 2.90 -12.81
CA PRO A 106 9.25 3.36 -12.66
C PRO A 106 8.27 2.41 -13.37
N ALA A 107 7.07 2.30 -12.84
CA ALA A 107 5.99 1.55 -13.47
C ALA A 107 5.47 2.30 -14.71
N ARG A 108 5.04 1.54 -15.72
CA ARG A 108 4.46 2.11 -16.94
C ARG A 108 2.95 2.10 -16.84
N PHE A 109 2.36 3.27 -16.92
CA PHE A 109 0.91 3.43 -16.97
C PHE A 109 0.49 3.84 -18.38
N LYS A 110 -0.52 3.17 -18.93
CA LYS A 110 -1.13 3.57 -20.19
C LYS A 110 -2.07 4.75 -19.93
N MET A 111 -1.73 5.91 -20.42
CA MET A 111 -2.57 7.10 -20.37
C MET A 111 -2.97 7.48 -21.82
N GLY A 112 -4.13 7.03 -22.25
CA GLY A 112 -4.58 7.25 -23.62
C GLY A 112 -3.73 6.52 -24.65
N LYS A 113 -3.13 7.28 -25.59
CA LYS A 113 -2.25 6.73 -26.64
C LYS A 113 -0.80 6.55 -26.21
N ASP A 114 -0.38 7.30 -25.19
CA ASP A 114 0.99 7.33 -24.68
C ASP A 114 1.14 6.50 -23.42
N SER A 115 2.34 5.99 -23.17
CA SER A 115 2.70 5.30 -21.94
C SER A 115 3.64 6.18 -21.13
N GLU A 116 3.21 6.62 -19.98
CA GLU A 116 4.03 7.38 -19.06
C GLU A 116 4.64 6.50 -17.98
N GLN A 117 5.78 6.93 -17.43
CA GLN A 117 6.51 6.22 -16.40
C GLN A 117 6.46 6.99 -15.09
N TRP A 118 5.88 6.37 -14.06
CA TRP A 118 5.70 6.96 -12.74
C TRP A 118 6.13 6.00 -11.65
N PHE A 119 6.61 6.56 -10.55
CA PHE A 119 6.66 5.85 -9.28
C PHE A 119 5.35 6.07 -8.55
N THR A 120 5.00 5.16 -7.65
CA THR A 120 3.83 5.29 -6.80
C THR A 120 4.29 5.31 -5.34
N LEU A 121 3.90 6.33 -4.60
CA LEU A 121 4.13 6.40 -3.15
C LEU A 121 2.80 6.10 -2.45
N TRP A 122 2.78 5.06 -1.66
CA TRP A 122 1.73 4.82 -0.69
C TRP A 122 2.15 5.44 0.63
N ALA A 123 1.38 6.37 1.12
CA ALA A 123 1.67 7.09 2.34
C ALA A 123 0.52 6.94 3.34
N HIS A 124 0.86 6.76 4.60
CA HIS A 124 -0.12 6.66 5.67
C HIS A 124 -0.83 8.01 5.89
N THR A 125 -2.09 7.98 6.30
CA THR A 125 -2.94 9.15 6.53
C THR A 125 -2.27 10.19 7.43
N PHE A 126 -1.61 9.77 8.51
CA PHE A 126 -0.90 10.67 9.42
C PHE A 126 0.29 11.37 8.75
N ALA A 127 1.08 10.63 7.97
CA ALA A 127 2.20 11.22 7.24
C ALA A 127 1.73 12.25 6.19
N LEU A 128 0.61 11.98 5.52
CA LEU A 128 0.02 12.92 4.56
C LEU A 128 -0.54 14.18 5.25
N ARG A 129 -1.19 14.03 6.39
CA ARG A 129 -1.65 15.16 7.19
C ARG A 129 -0.48 16.07 7.56
N ASP A 130 0.62 15.48 8.04
CA ASP A 130 1.81 16.23 8.43
C ASP A 130 2.45 16.91 7.22
N MET A 131 2.48 16.26 6.06
CA MET A 131 2.96 16.86 4.81
C MET A 131 2.09 18.06 4.38
N VAL A 132 0.77 17.96 4.45
CA VAL A 132 -0.15 19.08 4.15
C VAL A 132 0.05 20.23 5.14
N ASN A 133 0.30 19.94 6.41
CA ASN A 133 0.45 20.97 7.44
C ASN A 133 1.84 21.65 7.42
N SER A 134 2.90 20.92 7.17
CA SER A 134 4.27 21.40 7.27
C SER A 134 4.87 21.87 5.94
N ASP A 135 4.50 21.24 4.81
CA ASP A 135 5.14 21.50 3.51
C ASP A 135 4.38 22.54 2.67
N ALA A 136 4.92 23.75 2.60
CA ALA A 136 4.36 24.83 1.80
C ALA A 136 4.38 24.54 0.30
N ALA A 137 5.37 23.77 -0.20
CA ALA A 137 5.48 23.45 -1.62
C ALA A 137 4.35 22.50 -2.04
N TRP A 138 4.01 21.53 -1.18
CA TRP A 138 2.87 20.64 -1.40
C TRP A 138 1.55 21.41 -1.41
N ARG A 139 1.29 22.25 -0.39
CA ARG A 139 0.07 23.07 -0.32
C ARG A 139 -0.11 24.00 -1.49
N ASN A 140 0.94 24.68 -1.90
CA ASN A 140 0.87 25.60 -3.05
C ASN A 140 0.53 24.85 -4.35
N ARG A 141 1.04 23.64 -4.50
CA ARG A 141 0.69 22.81 -5.64
C ARG A 141 -0.76 22.35 -5.61
N GLU A 142 -1.24 21.90 -4.47
CA GLU A 142 -2.63 21.46 -4.29
C GLU A 142 -3.61 22.58 -4.61
N LEU A 143 -3.32 23.82 -4.17
CA LEU A 143 -4.08 25.01 -4.50
C LEU A 143 -4.04 25.39 -5.98
N ASN A 144 -2.95 25.09 -6.67
CA ASN A 144 -2.76 25.43 -8.09
C ASN A 144 -3.07 24.27 -9.05
N LEU A 145 -3.41 23.10 -8.53
CA LEU A 145 -3.89 22.00 -9.36
C LEU A 145 -5.26 22.37 -9.94
N THR A 146 -5.24 22.93 -11.15
CA THR A 146 -6.42 22.92 -11.99
C THR A 146 -6.79 21.45 -12.23
N PRO A 147 -8.06 21.04 -12.07
CA PRO A 147 -8.49 19.68 -12.41
C PRO A 147 -8.14 19.44 -13.88
N THR A 148 -6.99 18.84 -14.12
CA THR A 148 -6.65 18.36 -15.44
C THR A 148 -7.63 17.24 -15.72
N GLY A 149 -8.50 17.45 -16.70
CA GLY A 149 -9.62 16.57 -17.05
C GLY A 149 -9.17 15.20 -17.59
N SER A 150 -8.34 14.53 -16.86
CA SER A 150 -8.00 13.13 -17.09
C SER A 150 -9.10 12.27 -16.49
N ASN A 151 -9.90 11.62 -17.33
CA ASN A 151 -10.85 10.59 -16.94
C ASN A 151 -10.17 9.27 -16.51
N SER A 152 -8.88 9.32 -16.17
CA SER A 152 -8.15 8.15 -15.68
C SER A 152 -8.53 7.86 -14.23
N VAL A 153 -8.88 6.62 -13.94
CA VAL A 153 -9.15 6.13 -12.57
C VAL A 153 -7.98 6.41 -11.63
N LEU A 154 -6.74 6.47 -12.15
CA LEU A 154 -5.55 6.80 -11.38
C LEU A 154 -5.59 8.21 -10.76
N PHE A 155 -6.28 9.16 -11.36
CA PHE A 155 -6.33 10.55 -10.89
C PHE A 155 -7.67 10.96 -10.28
N ASN A 156 -8.67 10.09 -10.32
CA ASN A 156 -10.03 10.39 -9.85
C ASN A 156 -10.41 9.62 -8.59
N GLY A 157 -9.55 8.75 -8.07
CA GLY A 157 -9.81 8.02 -6.84
C GLY A 157 -9.64 8.89 -5.59
N SER A 158 -10.44 8.65 -4.56
CA SER A 158 -10.34 9.35 -3.26
C SER A 158 -8.97 9.17 -2.59
N ALA A 159 -8.30 8.06 -2.84
CA ALA A 159 -6.98 7.76 -2.32
C ALA A 159 -5.85 8.54 -3.02
N PHE A 160 -6.08 9.06 -4.24
CA PHE A 160 -5.08 9.85 -4.96
C PHE A 160 -5.02 11.27 -4.39
N LYS A 161 -3.85 11.67 -3.90
CA LYS A 161 -3.63 13.00 -3.29
C LYS A 161 -2.83 13.95 -4.19
N GLY A 162 -2.14 13.44 -5.18
CA GLY A 162 -1.39 14.28 -6.10
C GLY A 162 -0.18 13.57 -6.69
N ALA A 163 0.61 14.31 -7.46
CA ALA A 163 1.86 13.81 -8.02
C ALA A 163 2.99 14.82 -7.80
N TRP A 164 4.18 14.39 -7.47
CA TRP A 164 5.36 15.23 -7.27
C TRP A 164 6.56 14.62 -7.98
N GLU A 165 7.25 15.40 -8.81
CA GLU A 165 8.47 14.97 -9.54
C GLU A 165 8.39 13.58 -10.21
N GLY A 166 7.24 13.21 -10.76
CA GLY A 166 7.05 11.88 -11.37
C GLY A 166 6.76 10.75 -10.38
N VAL A 167 6.33 11.08 -9.17
CA VAL A 167 5.81 10.18 -8.15
C VAL A 167 4.35 10.49 -7.93
N LEU A 168 3.48 9.49 -8.06
CA LEU A 168 2.06 9.55 -7.72
C LEU A 168 1.90 9.23 -6.24
N VAL A 169 1.22 10.09 -5.49
CA VAL A 169 1.01 9.92 -4.05
C VAL A 169 -0.41 9.43 -3.79
N TYR A 170 -0.51 8.31 -3.10
CA TYR A 170 -1.76 7.69 -2.70
C TYR A 170 -1.81 7.56 -1.18
N GLU A 171 -2.98 7.82 -0.62
CA GLU A 171 -3.27 7.57 0.77
C GLU A 171 -3.61 6.10 1.00
N ASN A 172 -3.01 5.50 2.01
CA ASN A 172 -3.34 4.16 2.47
C ASN A 172 -3.27 4.10 4.00
N GLU A 173 -4.43 3.96 4.62
CA GLU A 173 -4.58 3.91 6.09
C GLU A 173 -4.07 2.61 6.72
N ARG A 174 -3.89 1.56 5.91
CA ARG A 174 -3.50 0.22 6.37
C ARG A 174 -1.99 0.02 6.49
N LEU A 175 -1.20 1.03 6.10
CA LEU A 175 0.24 0.96 6.26
C LEU A 175 0.63 0.89 7.74
N PRO A 176 1.70 0.14 8.08
CA PRO A 176 2.05 -0.07 9.47
C PRO A 176 2.55 1.19 10.15
N LEU A 177 2.14 1.33 11.41
CA LEU A 177 2.71 2.28 12.36
C LEU A 177 3.76 1.55 13.19
N VAL A 178 4.97 2.03 13.15
CA VAL A 178 6.09 1.45 13.89
C VAL A 178 6.31 2.25 15.17
N ALA A 179 6.24 1.57 16.31
CA ALA A 179 6.55 2.20 17.60
C ALA A 179 8.07 2.34 17.75
N SER A 180 8.53 3.58 17.93
CA SER A 180 9.91 3.93 18.26
C SER A 180 9.89 4.93 19.42
N THR A 181 10.90 5.80 19.53
CA THR A 181 10.90 6.92 20.47
C THR A 181 9.70 7.85 20.22
N ILE A 182 9.31 7.95 18.96
CA ILE A 182 8.09 8.61 18.47
C ILE A 182 7.33 7.62 17.59
N GLN A 183 6.08 7.91 17.28
CA GLN A 183 5.34 7.14 16.30
C GLN A 183 5.89 7.42 14.90
N VAL A 184 6.18 6.36 14.16
CA VAL A 184 6.76 6.40 12.82
C VAL A 184 5.84 5.68 11.85
N THR A 185 5.59 6.27 10.71
CA THR A 185 4.88 5.61 9.60
C THR A 185 5.87 5.00 8.63
N GLU A 186 5.56 3.80 8.17
CA GLU A 186 6.26 3.19 7.06
C GLU A 186 5.49 3.47 5.76
N ASN A 187 6.04 4.33 4.93
CA ASN A 187 5.51 4.63 3.61
C ASN A 187 6.27 3.84 2.56
N LEU A 188 5.62 3.46 1.46
CA LEU A 188 6.20 2.61 0.44
C LEU A 188 6.31 3.36 -0.90
N LEU A 189 7.52 3.58 -1.39
CA LEU A 189 7.74 4.00 -2.77
C LEU A 189 7.88 2.77 -3.65
N LEU A 190 6.90 2.58 -4.53
CA LEU A 190 6.77 1.43 -5.40
C LEU A 190 7.19 1.78 -6.83
N GLY A 191 8.00 0.91 -7.40
CA GLY A 191 8.34 0.92 -8.80
C GLY A 191 7.73 -0.26 -9.55
N ALA A 192 8.23 -0.52 -10.75
CA ALA A 192 7.84 -1.70 -11.51
C ALA A 192 8.33 -2.98 -10.80
N GLN A 193 7.50 -4.01 -10.82
CA GLN A 193 7.83 -5.33 -10.26
C GLN A 193 8.09 -5.30 -8.74
N ALA A 194 7.30 -4.53 -7.99
CA ALA A 194 7.42 -4.44 -6.54
C ALA A 194 7.04 -5.76 -5.85
N ALA A 195 5.95 -6.37 -6.29
CA ALA A 195 5.47 -7.65 -5.79
C ALA A 195 4.94 -8.53 -6.93
N ALA A 196 4.80 -9.81 -6.65
CA ALA A 196 4.14 -10.77 -7.52
C ALA A 196 3.02 -11.47 -6.77
N VAL A 197 1.91 -11.68 -7.46
CA VAL A 197 0.79 -12.51 -7.02
C VAL A 197 0.77 -13.76 -7.86
N VAL A 198 0.80 -14.92 -7.22
CA VAL A 198 0.75 -16.22 -7.85
C VAL A 198 -0.52 -16.93 -7.40
N TRP A 199 -1.30 -17.39 -8.36
CA TRP A 199 -2.54 -18.10 -8.11
C TRP A 199 -2.32 -19.60 -8.28
N GLY A 200 -2.40 -20.36 -7.20
CA GLY A 200 -2.49 -21.81 -7.23
C GLY A 200 -3.90 -22.25 -7.63
N GLN A 201 -4.90 -21.57 -7.11
CA GLN A 201 -6.29 -21.72 -7.48
C GLN A 201 -6.95 -20.35 -7.49
N ARG A 202 -7.64 -20.03 -8.57
CA ARG A 202 -8.43 -18.79 -8.64
C ARG A 202 -9.64 -18.88 -7.72
N THR A 203 -10.13 -17.74 -7.30
CA THR A 203 -11.32 -17.60 -6.45
C THR A 203 -12.46 -18.44 -7.02
N LYS A 204 -13.02 -19.29 -6.17
CA LYS A 204 -14.23 -20.06 -6.41
C LYS A 204 -15.28 -19.70 -5.39
N PHE A 205 -16.48 -19.55 -5.86
CA PHE A 205 -17.67 -19.39 -5.04
C PHE A 205 -18.40 -20.71 -4.98
N ASN A 206 -18.71 -21.17 -3.78
CA ASN A 206 -19.54 -22.35 -3.51
C ASN A 206 -20.76 -21.90 -2.72
N GLU A 207 -21.89 -22.48 -3.04
CA GLU A 207 -23.14 -22.32 -2.34
C GLU A 207 -23.66 -23.70 -1.96
N GLU A 208 -24.03 -23.88 -0.71
CA GLU A 208 -24.60 -25.11 -0.20
C GLU A 208 -25.90 -24.81 0.53
N GLU A 209 -26.95 -25.50 0.14
CA GLU A 209 -28.27 -25.47 0.79
C GLU A 209 -28.45 -26.70 1.65
N ALA A 210 -28.90 -26.51 2.87
CA ALA A 210 -29.22 -27.58 3.81
C ALA A 210 -30.62 -27.39 4.40
N ASP A 211 -31.17 -28.45 4.99
CA ASP A 211 -32.48 -28.47 5.64
C ASP A 211 -33.60 -27.86 4.78
N PHE A 212 -33.78 -28.39 3.55
CA PHE A 212 -34.79 -27.93 2.58
C PHE A 212 -34.70 -26.41 2.27
N ALA A 213 -33.49 -25.91 2.13
CA ALA A 213 -33.19 -24.48 1.89
C ALA A 213 -33.54 -23.55 3.07
N HIS A 214 -33.68 -24.10 4.29
CA HIS A 214 -33.77 -23.27 5.49
C HIS A 214 -32.39 -22.70 5.88
N ASP A 215 -31.33 -23.49 5.67
CA ASP A 215 -29.96 -23.10 5.91
C ASP A 215 -29.22 -22.93 4.56
N VAL A 216 -28.55 -21.80 4.37
CA VAL A 216 -27.71 -21.55 3.20
C VAL A 216 -26.33 -21.11 3.64
N SER A 217 -25.30 -21.73 3.04
CA SER A 217 -23.91 -21.41 3.30
C SER A 217 -23.25 -20.91 2.03
N TYR A 218 -22.52 -19.80 2.13
CA TYR A 218 -21.69 -19.25 1.07
C TYR A 218 -20.23 -19.40 1.45
N GLU A 219 -19.41 -19.86 0.50
CA GLU A 219 -17.98 -19.99 0.65
C GLU A 219 -17.24 -19.35 -0.52
N LEU A 220 -16.27 -18.50 -0.20
CA LEU A 220 -15.24 -18.06 -1.11
C LEU A 220 -13.91 -18.68 -0.72
N HIS A 221 -13.28 -19.39 -1.64
CA HIS A 221 -11.94 -19.93 -1.42
C HIS A 221 -11.02 -19.71 -2.62
N GLU A 222 -9.75 -19.52 -2.32
CA GLU A 222 -8.68 -19.45 -3.29
C GLU A 222 -7.36 -19.91 -2.68
N ILE A 223 -6.40 -20.23 -3.54
CA ILE A 223 -5.03 -20.48 -3.15
C ILE A 223 -4.16 -19.45 -3.87
N ARG A 224 -3.60 -18.52 -3.11
CA ARG A 224 -2.71 -17.48 -3.62
C ARG A 224 -1.43 -17.40 -2.80
N GLY A 225 -0.37 -16.95 -3.43
CA GLY A 225 0.86 -16.53 -2.78
C GLY A 225 1.15 -15.11 -3.22
N ILE A 226 1.48 -14.24 -2.28
CA ILE A 226 1.87 -12.85 -2.55
C ILE A 226 3.23 -12.65 -1.91
N GLU A 227 4.19 -12.17 -2.70
CA GLU A 227 5.53 -11.96 -2.21
C GLU A 227 6.18 -10.76 -2.91
N LYS A 228 7.01 -10.05 -2.15
CA LYS A 228 7.87 -9.00 -2.67
C LYS A 228 8.94 -9.61 -3.59
N LEU A 229 9.12 -9.02 -4.77
CA LEU A 229 10.10 -9.55 -5.73
C LEU A 229 11.51 -9.18 -5.30
N VAL A 230 12.27 -10.22 -5.03
CA VAL A 230 13.69 -10.16 -4.69
C VAL A 230 14.46 -10.92 -5.77
N PHE A 231 15.38 -10.24 -6.45
CA PHE A 231 16.22 -10.93 -7.41
C PHE A 231 17.51 -11.39 -6.74
N SER A 232 17.72 -12.70 -6.76
CA SER A 232 18.92 -13.32 -6.24
C SER A 232 20.12 -12.96 -7.12
N ARG A 233 20.85 -11.96 -6.69
CA ARG A 233 22.26 -11.77 -7.02
C ARG A 233 23.04 -12.12 -5.76
N ALA A 234 24.33 -12.05 -5.74
CA ALA A 234 25.15 -12.42 -4.58
C ALA A 234 24.67 -11.86 -3.21
N THR A 235 23.71 -10.97 -3.23
CA THR A 235 22.97 -10.41 -2.07
C THR A 235 21.51 -10.15 -2.48
N GLU A 236 20.58 -10.67 -1.71
CA GLU A 236 19.15 -10.44 -1.93
C GLU A 236 18.78 -8.98 -1.71
N GLU A 237 18.13 -8.36 -2.71
CA GLU A 237 17.76 -6.93 -2.70
C GLU A 237 16.30 -6.74 -3.10
N ASP A 238 15.65 -5.79 -2.47
CA ASP A 238 14.33 -5.33 -2.89
C ASP A 238 14.42 -4.63 -4.25
N ASN A 239 13.72 -5.17 -5.23
CA ASN A 239 13.87 -4.76 -6.62
C ASN A 239 12.86 -3.72 -7.08
N GLY A 240 11.80 -3.51 -6.33
CA GLY A 240 10.72 -2.60 -6.69
C GLY A 240 10.22 -1.71 -5.57
N VAL A 241 10.78 -1.81 -4.36
CA VAL A 241 10.27 -1.12 -3.17
C VAL A 241 11.37 -0.31 -2.49
N VAL A 242 11.05 0.92 -2.09
CA VAL A 242 11.82 1.71 -1.14
C VAL A 242 10.94 2.00 0.06
N HIS A 243 11.40 1.60 1.23
CA HIS A 243 10.71 1.85 2.49
C HIS A 243 11.09 3.25 2.99
N VAL A 244 10.11 4.10 3.18
CA VAL A 244 10.28 5.49 3.60
C VAL A 244 9.67 5.66 4.98
N PHE A 245 10.53 5.74 5.98
CA PHE A 245 10.10 5.97 7.35
C PHE A 245 10.03 7.46 7.64
N SER A 246 8.88 7.93 8.05
CA SER A 246 8.65 9.32 8.43
C SER A 246 8.01 9.42 9.79
N ALA A 247 8.29 10.51 10.50
CA ALA A 247 7.61 10.80 11.74
C ALA A 247 6.11 10.95 11.50
N ALA A 248 5.31 10.42 12.41
CA ALA A 248 3.87 10.61 12.45
C ALA A 248 3.51 11.05 13.86
N VAL A 249 3.28 12.33 14.03
CA VAL A 249 2.85 12.85 15.33
C VAL A 249 1.39 12.44 15.53
N ALA A 250 1.10 11.78 16.64
CA ALA A 250 -0.28 11.46 17.00
C ALA A 250 -1.08 12.76 17.24
N ASP A 251 -2.39 12.71 16.96
CA ASP A 251 -3.32 13.80 17.24
C ASP A 251 -3.47 14.04 18.76
#